data_130982a33b3a623b88c9a2db70baeafd
#
_entry.id   130982a33b3a623b88c9a2db70baeafd
#
_cell.length_a   1.000
_cell.length_b   1.000
_cell.length_c   1.000
_cell.angle_alpha   90.00
_cell.angle_beta   90.00
_cell.angle_gamma   90.00
#
_symmetry.space_group_name_H-M   'P 1'
#
loop_
_entity.id
_entity.type
_entity.pdbx_description
1 polymer ?
#
loop_
_entity_poly.entity_id
_entity_poly.type
_entity_poly.pdbx_seq_one_letter_code
_entity_poly.pdbx_strand_id
1 'polypeptide(L)'
;MKKLKVNFVDFWPNLYKEDNYFYNLLSLKYDVQIDEDHPDVLFFSVDYEGRRERDRYQNCLKVFYTGENIKPNNSKYNIGGGSYRSNTLYDECDISFSFERSDDPKNYRLPLWALHLNWFNRPYIEQRDQAYLHPVEDFLNKEKPKTKEHFCSFIATQNKGYRTWFVPKLINTYKHVHCAGGLHNNTGGAIQGRGDQAYKIEFLKHFKFNVAFENCSSEGYATEKIIHSMFANSVPIYWGDPSIHLDFNKNSFLTLKDLESHEELIEKIKE
;
A
#
# COMPACT_ATOMS: atom_id res chain seq x y z
N MET A 1 31.00 3.97 -10.37
CA MET A 1 30.32 2.85 -9.71
C MET A 1 30.38 1.63 -10.61
N LYS A 2 30.25 0.40 -10.05
CA LYS A 2 30.17 -0.83 -10.85
C LYS A 2 28.83 -0.84 -11.59
N LYS A 3 28.82 -1.22 -12.87
CA LYS A 3 27.60 -1.40 -13.65
C LYS A 3 26.79 -2.58 -13.13
N LEU A 4 25.46 -2.45 -13.12
CA LEU A 4 24.51 -3.49 -12.79
C LEU A 4 23.33 -3.43 -13.75
N LYS A 5 23.08 -4.50 -14.49
CA LYS A 5 21.98 -4.62 -15.43
C LYS A 5 20.75 -5.16 -14.72
N VAL A 6 19.61 -4.48 -14.83
CA VAL A 6 18.39 -4.89 -14.18
C VAL A 6 17.20 -4.86 -15.16
N ASN A 7 16.18 -5.68 -14.89
CA ASN A 7 14.89 -5.52 -15.57
C ASN A 7 13.72 -5.74 -14.61
N PHE A 8 12.55 -5.25 -14.98
CA PHE A 8 11.31 -5.32 -14.22
C PHE A 8 10.20 -5.87 -15.11
N VAL A 9 9.59 -6.99 -14.71
CA VAL A 9 8.53 -7.67 -15.46
C VAL A 9 7.38 -8.07 -14.54
N ASP A 10 6.22 -8.35 -15.12
CA ASP A 10 5.05 -8.84 -14.39
C ASP A 10 4.54 -7.90 -13.27
N PHE A 11 4.95 -6.63 -13.29
CA PHE A 11 4.44 -5.59 -12.39
C PHE A 11 3.12 -5.01 -12.89
N TRP A 12 2.53 -4.12 -12.08
CA TRP A 12 1.40 -3.32 -12.50
C TRP A 12 1.73 -2.54 -13.78
N PRO A 13 0.76 -2.37 -14.68
CA PRO A 13 0.90 -1.42 -15.78
C PRO A 13 1.37 -0.06 -15.23
N ASN A 14 2.22 0.63 -15.94
CA ASN A 14 2.77 1.94 -15.54
C ASN A 14 3.91 1.90 -14.50
N LEU A 15 4.54 0.77 -14.23
CA LEU A 15 5.79 0.78 -13.49
C LEU A 15 6.90 1.44 -14.35
N TYR A 16 7.47 2.54 -13.87
CA TYR A 16 8.66 3.12 -14.48
C TYR A 16 9.90 2.32 -14.08
N LYS A 17 10.56 1.67 -15.05
CA LYS A 17 11.72 0.81 -14.78
C LYS A 17 12.89 1.59 -14.22
N GLU A 18 13.09 2.85 -14.65
CA GLU A 18 14.21 3.72 -14.25
C GLU A 18 13.88 4.63 -13.06
N ASP A 19 12.70 4.50 -12.47
CA ASP A 19 12.31 5.30 -11.32
C ASP A 19 11.29 4.56 -10.44
N ASN A 20 11.77 3.58 -9.70
CA ASN A 20 11.00 2.86 -8.69
C ASN A 20 11.89 2.60 -7.47
N TYR A 21 11.28 2.09 -6.41
CA TYR A 21 11.98 1.84 -5.15
C TYR A 21 13.27 1.02 -5.32
N PHE A 22 13.21 -0.08 -6.07
CA PHE A 22 14.36 -1.00 -6.21
C PHE A 22 15.45 -0.40 -7.09
N TYR A 23 15.08 0.24 -8.20
CA TYR A 23 16.03 0.95 -9.05
C TYR A 23 16.78 2.02 -8.25
N ASN A 24 16.05 2.84 -7.50
CA ASN A 24 16.63 3.92 -6.70
C ASN A 24 17.51 3.39 -5.56
N LEU A 25 17.09 2.30 -4.90
CA LEU A 25 17.89 1.64 -3.86
C LEU A 25 19.23 1.13 -4.41
N LEU A 26 19.21 0.44 -5.55
CA LEU A 26 20.42 -0.07 -6.18
C LEU A 26 21.33 1.06 -6.67
N SER A 27 20.75 2.16 -7.14
CA SER A 27 21.49 3.33 -7.64
C SER A 27 22.31 4.05 -6.56
N LEU A 28 22.11 3.73 -5.28
CA LEU A 28 22.98 4.21 -4.20
C LEU A 28 24.40 3.62 -4.28
N LYS A 29 24.56 2.44 -4.91
CA LYS A 29 25.86 1.72 -4.96
C LYS A 29 26.31 1.35 -6.35
N TYR A 30 25.42 1.31 -7.33
CA TYR A 30 25.68 0.83 -8.67
C TYR A 30 25.32 1.89 -9.73
N ASP A 31 25.95 1.80 -10.88
CA ASP A 31 25.50 2.40 -12.13
C ASP A 31 24.46 1.46 -12.75
N VAL A 32 23.18 1.68 -12.40
CA VAL A 32 22.08 0.79 -12.75
C VAL A 32 21.62 1.07 -14.19
N GLN A 33 21.54 0.03 -14.99
CA GLN A 33 21.14 0.10 -16.39
C GLN A 33 20.00 -0.89 -16.65
N ILE A 34 18.94 -0.44 -17.36
CA ILE A 34 17.88 -1.35 -17.82
C ILE A 34 18.41 -2.18 -18.98
N ASP A 35 18.33 -3.51 -18.84
CA ASP A 35 18.66 -4.47 -19.89
C ASP A 35 17.52 -5.51 -19.96
N GLU A 36 16.71 -5.39 -21.02
CA GLU A 36 15.52 -6.23 -21.20
C GLU A 36 15.85 -7.64 -21.71
N ASP A 37 17.05 -7.84 -22.25
CA ASP A 37 17.43 -9.13 -22.82
C ASP A 37 18.29 -9.96 -21.86
N HIS A 38 19.26 -9.32 -21.20
CA HIS A 38 20.27 -10.00 -20.38
C HIS A 38 20.52 -9.27 -19.05
N PRO A 39 19.50 -9.16 -18.17
CA PRO A 39 19.68 -8.56 -16.85
C PRO A 39 20.52 -9.45 -15.93
N ASP A 40 21.35 -8.84 -15.07
CA ASP A 40 22.01 -9.52 -13.95
C ASP A 40 20.98 -9.83 -12.84
N VAL A 41 20.02 -8.91 -12.66
CA VAL A 41 18.93 -9.02 -11.67
C VAL A 41 17.59 -8.76 -12.32
N LEU A 42 16.68 -9.70 -12.18
CA LEU A 42 15.30 -9.59 -12.63
C LEU A 42 14.37 -9.36 -11.43
N PHE A 43 13.72 -8.22 -11.39
CA PHE A 43 12.60 -7.98 -10.49
C PHE A 43 11.29 -8.38 -11.15
N PHE A 44 10.45 -9.11 -10.42
CA PHE A 44 9.13 -9.48 -10.92
C PHE A 44 8.07 -9.45 -9.81
N SER A 45 6.83 -9.34 -10.21
CA SER A 45 5.68 -9.28 -9.32
C SER A 45 4.62 -10.29 -9.70
N VAL A 46 3.41 -10.10 -9.17
CA VAL A 46 2.24 -10.89 -9.56
C VAL A 46 1.78 -10.44 -10.94
N ASP A 47 1.84 -11.35 -11.86
CA ASP A 47 1.42 -11.11 -13.23
C ASP A 47 -0.12 -10.93 -13.30
N TYR A 48 -0.55 -9.68 -13.47
CA TYR A 48 -1.97 -9.35 -13.59
C TYR A 48 -2.57 -9.72 -14.96
N GLU A 49 -1.72 -9.88 -15.97
CA GLU A 49 -2.17 -10.12 -17.35
C GLU A 49 -1.93 -11.57 -17.81
N GLY A 50 -1.37 -12.42 -16.97
CA GLY A 50 -1.11 -13.81 -17.27
C GLY A 50 0.05 -14.07 -18.24
N ARG A 51 0.94 -13.10 -18.43
CA ARG A 51 2.04 -13.19 -19.40
C ARG A 51 3.22 -14.03 -18.91
N ARG A 52 3.47 -14.04 -17.59
CA ARG A 52 4.62 -14.72 -16.96
C ARG A 52 5.95 -14.41 -17.67
N GLU A 53 6.20 -13.13 -17.95
CA GLU A 53 7.40 -12.71 -18.67
C GLU A 53 8.70 -13.16 -17.98
N ARG A 54 8.64 -13.32 -16.64
CA ARG A 54 9.77 -13.85 -15.83
C ARG A 54 10.25 -15.22 -16.29
N ASP A 55 9.43 -16.03 -16.96
CA ASP A 55 9.80 -17.39 -17.40
C ASP A 55 10.81 -17.37 -18.55
N ARG A 56 10.94 -16.23 -19.26
CA ARG A 56 11.94 -16.04 -20.33
C ARG A 56 13.35 -15.92 -19.82
N TYR A 57 13.54 -15.62 -18.53
CA TYR A 57 14.85 -15.32 -17.95
C TYR A 57 15.33 -16.48 -17.09
N GLN A 58 16.48 -17.09 -17.48
CA GLN A 58 17.00 -18.28 -16.81
C GLN A 58 18.32 -18.03 -16.06
N ASN A 59 19.14 -17.07 -16.51
CA ASN A 59 20.51 -16.85 -16.03
C ASN A 59 20.67 -15.48 -15.33
N CYS A 60 19.77 -15.14 -14.40
CA CYS A 60 19.82 -13.91 -13.61
C CYS A 60 19.34 -14.17 -12.19
N LEU A 61 19.72 -13.32 -11.26
CA LEU A 61 19.15 -13.31 -9.90
C LEU A 61 17.69 -12.90 -9.98
N LYS A 62 16.78 -13.71 -9.47
CA LYS A 62 15.34 -13.45 -9.47
C LYS A 62 14.89 -12.87 -8.13
N VAL A 63 14.32 -11.68 -8.16
CA VAL A 63 13.80 -10.96 -6.99
C VAL A 63 12.31 -10.76 -7.13
N PHE A 64 11.54 -11.34 -6.21
CA PHE A 64 10.09 -11.18 -6.17
C PHE A 64 9.68 -10.03 -5.26
N TYR A 65 8.65 -9.29 -5.67
CA TYR A 65 7.96 -8.33 -4.82
C TYR A 65 6.46 -8.31 -5.12
N THR A 66 5.66 -8.24 -4.07
CA THR A 66 4.25 -7.87 -4.21
C THR A 66 3.77 -7.05 -3.01
N GLY A 67 2.96 -6.02 -3.30
CA GLY A 67 2.18 -5.30 -2.30
C GLY A 67 0.79 -5.88 -2.05
N GLU A 68 0.43 -6.97 -2.74
CA GLU A 68 -0.89 -7.61 -2.65
C GLU A 68 -0.89 -8.75 -1.65
N ASN A 69 -2.00 -8.91 -0.91
CA ASN A 69 -2.21 -10.07 -0.06
C ASN A 69 -2.63 -11.28 -0.90
N ILE A 70 -1.67 -12.09 -1.27
CA ILE A 70 -1.86 -13.30 -2.04
C ILE A 70 -2.16 -14.44 -1.07
N LYS A 71 -3.34 -15.06 -1.22
CA LYS A 71 -3.70 -16.27 -0.45
C LYS A 71 -3.70 -17.47 -1.38
N PRO A 72 -3.28 -18.64 -0.89
CA PRO A 72 -3.48 -19.88 -1.61
C PRO A 72 -4.96 -20.00 -2.06
N ASN A 73 -5.18 -20.42 -3.30
CA ASN A 73 -6.52 -20.56 -3.90
C ASN A 73 -7.33 -19.27 -4.09
N ASN A 74 -6.70 -18.10 -4.07
CA ASN A 74 -7.39 -16.87 -4.45
C ASN A 74 -7.50 -16.79 -5.98
N SER A 75 -8.71 -17.05 -6.51
CA SER A 75 -9.00 -17.05 -7.96
C SER A 75 -8.66 -15.72 -8.67
N LYS A 76 -8.59 -14.61 -7.94
CA LYS A 76 -8.19 -13.30 -8.51
C LYS A 76 -6.76 -13.31 -9.07
N TYR A 77 -5.89 -14.14 -8.50
CA TYR A 77 -4.47 -14.23 -8.88
C TYR A 77 -4.13 -15.50 -9.67
N ASN A 78 -5.14 -16.28 -10.09
CA ASN A 78 -5.01 -17.42 -11.01
C ASN A 78 -4.91 -16.96 -12.47
N ILE A 79 -4.11 -15.94 -12.74
CA ILE A 79 -3.98 -15.41 -14.08
C ILE A 79 -2.92 -16.24 -14.81
N GLY A 80 -3.21 -16.71 -16.01
CA GLY A 80 -2.28 -17.47 -16.84
C GLY A 80 -1.97 -18.89 -16.38
N GLY A 81 -2.83 -19.52 -15.56
CA GLY A 81 -2.71 -20.94 -15.17
C GLY A 81 -1.69 -21.19 -14.04
N GLY A 82 -1.08 -20.16 -13.48
CA GLY A 82 -0.24 -20.22 -12.29
C GLY A 82 -1.00 -19.76 -11.05
N SER A 83 -1.10 -20.60 -10.05
CA SER A 83 -1.62 -20.21 -8.74
C SER A 83 -0.46 -19.73 -7.88
N TYR A 84 -0.49 -18.46 -7.45
CA TYR A 84 0.45 -17.99 -6.43
C TYR A 84 0.15 -18.68 -5.12
N ARG A 85 1.16 -19.35 -4.56
CA ARG A 85 1.00 -20.17 -3.36
C ARG A 85 1.26 -19.41 -2.08
N SER A 86 1.99 -18.31 -2.17
CA SER A 86 2.39 -17.50 -1.01
C SER A 86 2.72 -16.06 -1.41
N ASN A 87 2.81 -15.19 -0.42
CA ASN A 87 3.25 -13.80 -0.63
C ASN A 87 4.77 -13.67 -0.86
N THR A 88 5.51 -14.76 -0.77
CA THR A 88 6.99 -14.77 -0.84
C THR A 88 7.53 -15.45 -2.08
N LEU A 89 6.78 -16.37 -2.69
CA LEU A 89 7.19 -17.13 -3.88
C LEU A 89 8.60 -17.74 -3.81
N TYR A 90 9.00 -18.28 -2.67
CA TYR A 90 10.35 -18.83 -2.48
C TYR A 90 10.74 -19.93 -3.47
N ASP A 91 9.77 -20.61 -4.07
CA ASP A 91 10.02 -21.66 -5.06
C ASP A 91 10.41 -21.10 -6.44
N GLU A 92 10.10 -19.81 -6.70
CA GLU A 92 10.30 -19.18 -8.02
C GLU A 92 11.30 -18.02 -8.00
N CYS A 93 11.85 -17.66 -6.82
CA CYS A 93 12.79 -16.56 -6.67
C CYS A 93 13.95 -16.90 -5.74
N ASP A 94 15.05 -16.16 -5.91
CA ASP A 94 16.23 -16.23 -5.04
C ASP A 94 16.03 -15.34 -3.80
N ILE A 95 15.38 -14.20 -3.98
CA ILE A 95 15.07 -13.22 -2.94
C ILE A 95 13.61 -12.79 -3.07
N SER A 96 12.92 -12.68 -1.95
CA SER A 96 11.57 -12.16 -1.85
C SER A 96 11.53 -10.89 -1.01
N PHE A 97 10.83 -9.87 -1.51
CA PHE A 97 10.38 -8.76 -0.71
C PHE A 97 8.86 -8.87 -0.50
N SER A 98 8.43 -8.95 0.75
CA SER A 98 7.02 -9.10 1.08
C SER A 98 6.64 -8.32 2.33
N PHE A 99 5.36 -8.27 2.65
CA PHE A 99 4.89 -7.69 3.90
C PHE A 99 5.05 -8.67 5.09
N GLU A 100 5.36 -9.93 4.85
CA GLU A 100 5.38 -10.96 5.91
C GLU A 100 6.52 -10.74 6.89
N ARG A 101 6.21 -10.98 8.18
CA ARG A 101 7.17 -11.04 9.28
C ARG A 101 7.72 -12.46 9.35
N SER A 102 8.72 -12.74 8.51
CA SER A 102 9.34 -14.06 8.37
C SER A 102 10.82 -14.00 8.74
N ASP A 103 11.29 -15.02 9.45
CA ASP A 103 12.71 -15.23 9.75
C ASP A 103 13.46 -15.95 8.61
N ASP A 104 12.80 -16.26 7.51
CA ASP A 104 13.44 -16.87 6.35
C ASP A 104 14.47 -15.91 5.74
N PRO A 105 15.74 -16.32 5.59
CA PRO A 105 16.81 -15.46 5.07
C PRO A 105 16.59 -15.02 3.62
N LYS A 106 15.69 -15.64 2.89
CA LYS A 106 15.28 -15.21 1.54
C LYS A 106 14.26 -14.09 1.54
N ASN A 107 13.60 -13.80 2.67
CA ASN A 107 12.56 -12.77 2.74
C ASN A 107 13.06 -11.50 3.43
N TYR A 108 12.87 -10.38 2.77
CA TYR A 108 13.04 -9.05 3.34
C TYR A 108 11.69 -8.37 3.45
N ARG A 109 11.34 -7.96 4.66
CA ARG A 109 10.05 -7.31 4.88
C ARG A 109 10.01 -5.91 4.23
N LEU A 110 9.09 -5.74 3.29
CA LEU A 110 8.83 -4.48 2.59
C LEU A 110 7.31 -4.33 2.36
N PRO A 111 6.54 -3.87 3.36
CA PRO A 111 5.10 -3.66 3.20
C PRO A 111 4.82 -2.49 2.24
N LEU A 112 3.69 -2.54 1.56
CA LEU A 112 3.34 -1.56 0.51
C LEU A 112 3.38 -0.11 1.00
N TRP A 113 3.00 0.16 2.26
CA TRP A 113 3.04 1.52 2.80
C TRP A 113 4.44 2.16 2.68
N ALA A 114 5.51 1.35 2.81
CA ALA A 114 6.88 1.86 2.74
C ALA A 114 7.25 2.38 1.34
N LEU A 115 6.64 1.85 0.28
CA LEU A 115 6.88 2.28 -1.10
C LEU A 115 6.22 3.63 -1.42
N HIS A 116 5.34 4.13 -0.58
CA HIS A 116 4.71 5.44 -0.73
C HIS A 116 5.52 6.58 -0.08
N LEU A 117 6.67 6.26 0.51
CA LEU A 117 7.60 7.25 1.08
C LEU A 117 8.74 7.55 0.11
N ASN A 118 9.10 8.82 0.01
CA ASN A 118 10.23 9.28 -0.80
C ASN A 118 11.57 9.13 -0.05
N TRP A 119 12.05 7.89 0.08
CA TRP A 119 13.30 7.57 0.76
C TRP A 119 14.55 8.13 0.08
N PHE A 120 14.45 8.50 -1.20
CA PHE A 120 15.59 8.84 -2.05
C PHE A 120 15.58 10.31 -2.49
N ASN A 121 14.72 11.15 -1.89
CA ASN A 121 14.57 12.58 -2.23
C ASN A 121 14.40 12.84 -3.73
N ARG A 122 13.62 11.98 -4.40
CA ARG A 122 13.36 12.11 -5.83
C ARG A 122 12.39 13.27 -6.07
N PRO A 123 12.65 14.10 -7.10
CA PRO A 123 11.71 15.15 -7.46
C PRO A 123 10.39 14.54 -7.96
N TYR A 124 9.28 15.14 -7.57
CA TYR A 124 7.98 14.79 -8.13
C TYR A 124 7.93 15.22 -9.60
N ILE A 125 7.55 14.30 -10.49
CA ILE A 125 7.37 14.56 -11.92
C ILE A 125 5.89 14.36 -12.24
N GLU A 126 5.17 15.48 -12.35
CA GLU A 126 3.70 15.54 -12.52
C GLU A 126 3.19 14.79 -13.77
N GLN A 127 4.01 14.64 -14.78
CA GLN A 127 3.65 13.98 -16.04
C GLN A 127 3.82 12.47 -16.04
N ARG A 128 4.31 11.90 -14.96
CA ARG A 128 4.42 10.45 -14.79
C ARG A 128 3.25 9.98 -13.96
N ASP A 129 2.55 8.93 -14.41
CA ASP A 129 1.51 8.19 -13.66
C ASP A 129 2.09 7.49 -12.42
N GLN A 130 3.03 8.13 -11.76
CA GLN A 130 3.64 7.62 -10.54
C GLN A 130 2.81 8.04 -9.34
N ALA A 131 2.62 7.11 -8.44
CA ALA A 131 2.10 7.45 -7.13
C ALA A 131 2.96 8.57 -6.52
N TYR A 132 2.32 9.65 -6.09
CA TYR A 132 3.00 10.69 -5.34
C TYR A 132 3.70 10.07 -4.13
N LEU A 133 5.03 10.28 -4.04
CA LEU A 133 5.82 9.81 -2.92
C LEU A 133 5.92 10.91 -1.86
N HIS A 134 5.53 10.57 -0.65
CA HIS A 134 5.54 11.54 0.46
C HIS A 134 6.95 11.73 0.99
N PRO A 135 7.44 12.98 1.13
CA PRO A 135 8.70 13.25 1.80
C PRO A 135 8.68 12.65 3.22
N VAL A 136 9.77 11.96 3.58
CA VAL A 136 9.89 11.36 4.93
C VAL A 136 9.86 12.43 6.00
N GLU A 137 10.43 13.61 5.73
CA GLU A 137 10.46 14.77 6.60
C GLU A 137 9.05 15.26 6.94
N ASP A 138 8.12 15.24 5.99
CA ASP A 138 6.72 15.64 6.22
C ASP A 138 6.02 14.69 7.20
N PHE A 139 6.49 13.46 7.31
CA PHE A 139 5.97 12.49 8.27
C PHE A 139 6.52 12.74 9.69
N LEU A 140 7.78 13.16 9.78
CA LEU A 140 8.47 13.37 11.04
C LEU A 140 8.22 14.76 11.65
N ASN A 141 8.11 15.80 10.82
CA ASN A 141 8.08 17.21 11.23
C ASN A 141 6.69 17.84 11.04
N LYS A 142 5.66 17.18 11.54
CA LYS A 142 4.29 17.66 11.37
C LYS A 142 4.02 18.93 12.19
N GLU A 143 3.47 19.93 11.50
CA GLU A 143 2.82 21.05 12.19
C GLU A 143 1.65 20.56 13.05
N LYS A 144 1.32 21.30 14.09
CA LYS A 144 0.11 21.02 14.88
C LYS A 144 -1.10 21.01 13.96
N PRO A 145 -1.97 20.00 14.05
CA PRO A 145 -3.12 19.91 13.16
C PRO A 145 -4.03 21.13 13.34
N LYS A 146 -4.38 21.75 12.21
CA LYS A 146 -5.44 22.79 12.16
C LYS A 146 -6.77 22.17 12.57
N THR A 147 -7.69 23.00 13.03
CA THR A 147 -9.07 22.55 13.29
C THR A 147 -9.66 21.93 12.02
N LYS A 148 -10.16 20.70 12.14
CA LYS A 148 -10.75 19.96 11.02
C LYS A 148 -12.22 20.35 10.86
N GLU A 149 -12.66 20.56 9.62
CA GLU A 149 -14.02 21.01 9.29
C GLU A 149 -15.05 19.90 9.43
N HIS A 150 -14.63 18.66 9.13
CA HIS A 150 -15.51 17.49 9.05
C HIS A 150 -15.08 16.39 10.03
N PHE A 151 -16.05 15.58 10.40
CA PHE A 151 -15.86 14.51 11.35
C PHE A 151 -15.00 13.37 10.79
N CYS A 152 -15.47 12.69 9.73
CA CYS A 152 -14.84 11.46 9.24
C CYS A 152 -14.99 11.30 7.73
N SER A 153 -13.99 10.74 7.10
CA SER A 153 -13.97 10.35 5.69
C SER A 153 -13.82 8.85 5.49
N PHE A 154 -14.27 8.37 4.33
CA PHE A 154 -14.07 7.01 3.86
C PHE A 154 -13.86 6.97 2.34
N ILE A 155 -12.80 6.31 1.89
CA ILE A 155 -12.50 6.18 0.46
C ILE A 155 -12.21 4.73 0.13
N ALA A 156 -13.17 4.04 -0.47
CA ALA A 156 -13.00 2.68 -0.96
C ALA A 156 -13.90 2.44 -2.17
N THR A 157 -13.48 1.50 -3.03
CA THR A 157 -14.28 1.09 -4.20
C THR A 157 -14.87 -0.30 -3.99
N GLN A 158 -14.11 -1.19 -3.34
CA GLN A 158 -14.52 -2.59 -3.19
C GLN A 158 -15.33 -2.82 -1.91
N ASN A 159 -16.45 -3.54 -2.09
CA ASN A 159 -17.32 -3.96 -1.01
C ASN A 159 -16.78 -5.25 -0.36
N LYS A 160 -15.81 -5.12 0.55
CA LYS A 160 -15.13 -6.24 1.21
C LYS A 160 -14.93 -6.01 2.70
N GLY A 161 -15.03 -7.08 3.47
CA GLY A 161 -14.72 -7.09 4.90
C GLY A 161 -15.57 -6.11 5.70
N TYR A 162 -15.00 -5.54 6.73
CA TYR A 162 -15.68 -4.61 7.64
C TYR A 162 -16.13 -3.29 6.99
N ARG A 163 -15.62 -2.93 5.83
CA ARG A 163 -16.04 -1.74 5.06
C ARG A 163 -17.54 -1.73 4.75
N THR A 164 -18.09 -2.91 4.51
CA THR A 164 -19.47 -3.10 4.07
C THR A 164 -20.49 -2.58 5.07
N TRP A 165 -20.24 -2.74 6.35
CA TRP A 165 -21.23 -2.49 7.38
C TRP A 165 -20.77 -1.50 8.46
N PHE A 166 -19.44 -1.35 8.71
CA PHE A 166 -18.94 -0.45 9.74
C PHE A 166 -19.29 1.01 9.44
N VAL A 167 -19.07 1.46 8.20
CA VAL A 167 -19.34 2.84 7.80
C VAL A 167 -20.85 3.17 7.88
N PRO A 168 -21.77 2.36 7.31
CA PRO A 168 -23.21 2.55 7.53
C PRO A 168 -23.59 2.54 9.01
N LYS A 169 -23.02 1.64 9.82
CA LYS A 169 -23.28 1.61 11.26
C LYS A 169 -22.84 2.90 11.94
N LEU A 170 -21.63 3.41 11.66
CA LEU A 170 -21.12 4.66 12.22
C LEU A 170 -21.99 5.86 11.85
N ILE A 171 -22.46 5.94 10.60
CA ILE A 171 -23.39 6.97 10.14
C ILE A 171 -24.70 6.92 10.91
N ASN A 172 -25.28 5.72 11.06
CA ASN A 172 -26.60 5.55 11.67
C ASN A 172 -26.59 5.73 13.20
N THR A 173 -25.44 5.50 13.86
CA THR A 173 -25.37 5.51 15.33
C THR A 173 -24.69 6.75 15.90
N TYR A 174 -23.93 7.51 15.09
CA TYR A 174 -23.17 8.63 15.63
C TYR A 174 -23.16 9.87 14.74
N LYS A 175 -22.36 9.88 13.67
CA LYS A 175 -22.17 11.07 12.83
C LYS A 175 -21.98 10.73 11.37
N HIS A 176 -22.28 11.70 10.50
CA HIS A 176 -22.06 11.59 9.07
C HIS A 176 -20.60 11.28 8.71
N VAL A 177 -20.40 10.31 7.81
CA VAL A 177 -19.10 9.97 7.19
C VAL A 177 -19.17 10.34 5.72
N HIS A 178 -18.22 11.14 5.25
CA HIS A 178 -18.12 11.52 3.84
C HIS A 178 -17.46 10.38 3.06
N CYS A 179 -18.25 9.69 2.27
CA CYS A 179 -17.81 8.54 1.46
C CYS A 179 -17.52 9.00 0.03
N ALA A 180 -16.24 9.22 -0.28
CA ALA A 180 -15.80 9.78 -1.55
C ALA A 180 -15.16 8.73 -2.51
N GLY A 181 -15.35 7.45 -2.22
CA GLY A 181 -15.00 6.32 -3.12
C GLY A 181 -16.21 5.83 -3.90
N GLY A 182 -16.06 4.66 -4.57
CA GLY A 182 -17.20 4.00 -5.23
C GLY A 182 -18.16 3.33 -4.24
N LEU A 183 -17.66 2.90 -3.07
CA LEU A 183 -18.46 2.26 -2.02
C LEU A 183 -19.11 3.31 -1.13
N HIS A 184 -20.44 3.19 -0.94
CA HIS A 184 -21.25 4.09 -0.12
C HIS A 184 -21.17 5.57 -0.51
N ASN A 185 -20.85 5.89 -1.76
CA ASN A 185 -20.64 7.26 -2.21
C ASN A 185 -21.81 8.19 -1.81
N ASN A 186 -21.47 9.30 -1.15
CA ASN A 186 -22.41 10.34 -0.73
C ASN A 186 -21.86 11.76 -0.92
N THR A 187 -20.82 11.93 -1.73
CA THR A 187 -20.16 13.21 -2.02
C THR A 187 -20.40 13.68 -3.46
N GLY A 188 -21.35 13.08 -4.16
CA GLY A 188 -21.69 13.47 -5.53
C GLY A 188 -20.78 12.88 -6.61
N GLY A 189 -19.92 11.94 -6.26
CA GLY A 189 -19.00 11.25 -7.15
C GLY A 189 -17.73 10.81 -6.44
N ALA A 190 -16.97 9.89 -7.06
CA ALA A 190 -15.67 9.51 -6.54
C ALA A 190 -14.68 10.67 -6.70
N ILE A 191 -13.73 10.78 -5.78
CA ILE A 191 -12.62 11.75 -5.90
C ILE A 191 -11.96 11.56 -7.26
N GLN A 192 -11.77 12.65 -7.99
CA GLN A 192 -11.01 12.65 -9.23
C GLN A 192 -9.55 12.28 -8.93
N GLY A 193 -8.86 11.67 -9.92
CA GLY A 193 -7.47 11.27 -9.74
C GLY A 193 -7.31 9.89 -9.11
N ARG A 194 -8.04 8.89 -9.59
CA ARG A 194 -7.83 7.48 -9.21
C ARG A 194 -6.39 7.09 -9.56
N GLY A 195 -5.53 7.02 -8.54
CA GLY A 195 -4.07 6.84 -8.70
C GLY A 195 -3.27 8.05 -8.22
N ASP A 196 -3.83 9.25 -8.24
CA ASP A 196 -3.17 10.42 -7.68
C ASP A 196 -3.37 10.49 -6.16
N GLN A 197 -2.33 10.12 -5.45
CA GLN A 197 -2.32 10.08 -3.99
C GLN A 197 -2.35 11.50 -3.38
N ALA A 198 -1.86 12.51 -4.09
CA ALA A 198 -1.86 13.89 -3.64
C ALA A 198 -3.30 14.43 -3.47
N TYR A 199 -4.17 14.21 -4.46
CA TYR A 199 -5.59 14.58 -4.37
C TYR A 199 -6.31 13.89 -3.21
N LYS A 200 -6.01 12.61 -3.00
CA LYS A 200 -6.58 11.85 -1.88
C LYS A 200 -6.19 12.46 -0.54
N ILE A 201 -4.91 12.79 -0.34
CA ILE A 201 -4.44 13.39 0.90
C ILE A 201 -5.00 14.79 1.08
N GLU A 202 -5.05 15.60 0.03
CA GLU A 202 -5.67 16.93 0.08
C GLU A 202 -7.12 16.85 0.57
N PHE A 203 -7.91 15.92 0.01
CA PHE A 203 -9.26 15.67 0.51
C PHE A 203 -9.27 15.26 1.99
N LEU A 204 -8.40 14.33 2.41
CA LEU A 204 -8.35 13.84 3.79
C LEU A 204 -7.98 14.93 4.80
N LYS A 205 -7.27 16.00 4.41
CA LYS A 205 -6.89 17.11 5.30
C LYS A 205 -8.09 17.82 5.96
N HIS A 206 -9.28 17.73 5.39
CA HIS A 206 -10.49 18.34 5.92
C HIS A 206 -11.13 17.54 7.07
N PHE A 207 -10.68 16.30 7.33
CA PHE A 207 -11.35 15.37 8.25
C PHE A 207 -10.54 15.09 9.51
N LYS A 208 -11.24 15.04 10.67
CA LYS A 208 -10.64 14.63 11.95
C LYS A 208 -10.23 13.15 11.91
N PHE A 209 -11.08 12.29 11.35
CA PHE A 209 -10.84 10.85 11.22
C PHE A 209 -10.90 10.41 9.77
N ASN A 210 -10.24 9.30 9.46
CA ASN A 210 -10.41 8.57 8.20
C ASN A 210 -10.51 7.07 8.46
N VAL A 211 -11.52 6.41 7.90
CA VAL A 211 -11.66 4.95 7.94
C VAL A 211 -10.66 4.33 6.95
N ALA A 212 -9.55 3.88 7.49
CA ALA A 212 -8.39 3.34 6.78
C ALA A 212 -8.35 1.79 6.81
N PHE A 213 -9.48 1.16 6.47
CA PHE A 213 -9.60 -0.30 6.48
C PHE A 213 -8.95 -0.93 5.26
N GLU A 214 -8.15 -1.96 5.47
CA GLU A 214 -7.59 -2.78 4.40
C GLU A 214 -8.65 -3.63 3.69
N ASN A 215 -8.29 -4.23 2.55
CA ASN A 215 -9.17 -5.13 1.80
C ASN A 215 -9.40 -6.46 2.54
N CYS A 216 -8.41 -6.87 3.33
CA CYS A 216 -8.41 -8.09 4.12
C CYS A 216 -7.47 -7.92 5.31
N SER A 217 -7.54 -8.84 6.25
CA SER A 217 -6.64 -8.90 7.40
C SER A 217 -5.63 -10.04 7.22
N SER A 218 -4.36 -9.71 7.35
CA SER A 218 -3.25 -10.66 7.47
C SER A 218 -2.12 -9.99 8.24
N GLU A 219 -1.38 -10.75 9.00
CA GLU A 219 -0.25 -10.24 9.77
C GLU A 219 0.82 -9.62 8.84
N GLY A 220 1.26 -8.43 9.18
CA GLY A 220 2.21 -7.64 8.40
C GLY A 220 1.62 -6.90 7.19
N TYR A 221 0.39 -7.23 6.74
CA TYR A 221 -0.24 -6.63 5.56
C TYR A 221 -0.79 -5.24 5.87
N ALA A 222 -0.01 -4.24 5.52
CA ALA A 222 -0.40 -2.84 5.62
C ALA A 222 -0.06 -2.11 4.31
N THR A 223 -1.04 -1.35 3.81
CA THR A 223 -0.90 -0.59 2.57
C THR A 223 -0.84 0.91 2.84
N GLU A 224 -0.93 1.71 1.81
CA GLU A 224 -0.89 3.17 1.89
C GLU A 224 -1.98 3.81 2.76
N LYS A 225 -3.03 3.10 3.10
CA LYS A 225 -4.25 3.69 3.71
C LYS A 225 -3.99 4.34 5.05
N ILE A 226 -3.21 3.68 5.91
CA ILE A 226 -2.90 4.22 7.24
C ILE A 226 -2.03 5.47 7.14
N ILE A 227 -0.97 5.45 6.29
CA ILE A 227 -0.06 6.58 6.16
C ILE A 227 -0.70 7.78 5.47
N HIS A 228 -1.60 7.58 4.50
CA HIS A 228 -2.33 8.67 3.88
C HIS A 228 -3.18 9.44 4.90
N SER A 229 -3.83 8.75 5.82
CA SER A 229 -4.53 9.39 6.94
C SER A 229 -3.56 10.22 7.79
N MET A 230 -2.42 9.63 8.13
CA MET A 230 -1.41 10.30 8.92
C MET A 230 -0.81 11.51 8.20
N PHE A 231 -0.49 11.42 6.89
CA PHE A 231 -0.03 12.58 6.11
C PHE A 231 -1.04 13.71 6.06
N ALA A 232 -2.32 13.39 6.03
CA ALA A 232 -3.40 14.37 6.09
C ALA A 232 -3.62 14.96 7.49
N ASN A 233 -2.86 14.56 8.51
CA ASN A 233 -3.15 14.86 9.93
C ASN A 233 -4.57 14.44 10.34
N SER A 234 -5.11 13.37 9.76
CA SER A 234 -6.35 12.72 10.16
C SER A 234 -6.03 11.48 10.99
N VAL A 235 -6.78 11.24 12.05
CA VAL A 235 -6.60 10.05 12.88
C VAL A 235 -7.14 8.82 12.12
N PRO A 236 -6.28 7.82 11.82
CA PRO A 236 -6.75 6.61 11.17
C PRO A 236 -7.66 5.80 12.10
N ILE A 237 -8.83 5.38 11.61
CA ILE A 237 -9.61 4.28 12.17
C ILE A 237 -9.21 3.07 11.35
N TYR A 238 -8.37 2.21 11.91
CA TYR A 238 -7.67 1.17 11.14
C TYR A 238 -8.22 -0.24 11.40
N TRP A 239 -8.27 -1.03 10.36
CA TRP A 239 -8.43 -2.47 10.40
C TRP A 239 -7.67 -3.11 9.24
N GLY A 240 -6.91 -4.18 9.52
CA GLY A 240 -6.10 -4.90 8.52
C GLY A 240 -5.06 -5.76 9.18
N ASP A 241 -3.84 -5.26 9.30
CA ASP A 241 -2.75 -5.95 9.95
C ASP A 241 -2.95 -6.03 11.48
N PRO A 242 -3.12 -7.23 12.06
CA PRO A 242 -3.21 -7.36 13.51
C PRO A 242 -1.92 -7.02 14.25
N SER A 243 -0.79 -6.92 13.57
CA SER A 243 0.51 -6.54 14.13
C SER A 243 0.94 -5.10 13.79
N ILE A 244 0.01 -4.26 13.35
CA ILE A 244 0.29 -2.88 12.86
C ILE A 244 1.04 -2.00 13.88
N HIS A 245 0.87 -2.28 15.19
CA HIS A 245 1.55 -1.59 16.30
C HIS A 245 3.07 -1.80 16.31
N LEU A 246 3.59 -2.76 15.54
CA LEU A 246 5.03 -2.96 15.34
C LEU A 246 5.61 -2.00 14.28
N ASP A 247 4.77 -1.45 13.41
CA ASP A 247 5.17 -0.49 12.39
C ASP A 247 4.87 0.96 12.83
N PHE A 248 3.77 1.17 13.56
CA PHE A 248 3.29 2.50 13.91
C PHE A 248 3.00 2.63 15.41
N ASN A 249 3.23 3.83 15.96
CA ASN A 249 2.89 4.10 17.34
C ASN A 249 1.40 3.85 17.60
N LYS A 250 1.10 2.91 18.52
CA LYS A 250 -0.28 2.51 18.86
C LYS A 250 -1.20 3.66 19.29
N ASN A 251 -0.64 4.77 19.74
CA ASN A 251 -1.38 5.96 20.16
C ASN A 251 -1.71 6.89 18.97
N SER A 252 -1.27 6.59 17.77
CA SER A 252 -1.50 7.43 16.58
C SER A 252 -2.68 7.00 15.72
N PHE A 253 -3.40 5.94 16.08
CA PHE A 253 -4.56 5.43 15.35
C PHE A 253 -5.52 4.71 16.30
N LEU A 254 -6.76 4.51 15.86
CA LEU A 254 -7.75 3.65 16.52
C LEU A 254 -7.88 2.34 15.76
N THR A 255 -7.94 1.22 16.48
CA THR A 255 -8.09 -0.11 15.84
C THR A 255 -9.08 -0.98 16.58
N LEU A 256 -9.77 -1.86 15.84
CA LEU A 256 -10.64 -2.88 16.40
C LEU A 256 -9.90 -3.98 17.16
N LYS A 257 -8.59 -4.17 16.89
CA LYS A 257 -7.83 -5.23 17.54
C LYS A 257 -7.76 -5.10 19.05
N ASP A 258 -7.67 -3.86 19.53
CA ASP A 258 -7.52 -3.56 20.96
C ASP A 258 -8.87 -3.37 21.66
N LEU A 259 -9.99 -3.64 20.95
CA LEU A 259 -11.35 -3.47 21.42
C LEU A 259 -12.14 -4.76 21.21
N GLU A 260 -12.99 -5.09 22.15
CA GLU A 260 -13.78 -6.34 22.12
C GLU A 260 -14.91 -6.28 21.07
N SER A 261 -15.37 -5.07 20.74
CA SER A 261 -16.49 -4.90 19.83
C SER A 261 -16.41 -3.62 19.00
N HIS A 262 -17.23 -3.56 17.96
CA HIS A 262 -17.36 -2.35 17.13
C HIS A 262 -18.06 -1.23 17.88
N GLU A 263 -18.90 -1.57 18.83
CA GLU A 263 -19.55 -0.63 19.73
C GLU A 263 -18.50 0.11 20.55
N GLU A 264 -17.52 -0.60 21.10
CA GLU A 264 -16.40 0.02 21.84
C GLU A 264 -15.56 0.93 20.94
N LEU A 265 -15.29 0.53 19.69
CA LEU A 265 -14.60 1.41 18.75
C LEU A 265 -15.40 2.70 18.51
N ILE A 266 -16.71 2.60 18.35
CA ILE A 266 -17.57 3.77 18.15
C ILE A 266 -17.58 4.65 19.41
N GLU A 267 -17.62 4.09 20.60
CA GLU A 267 -17.52 4.85 21.86
C GLU A 267 -16.17 5.56 21.95
N LYS A 268 -15.07 4.88 21.63
CA LYS A 268 -13.74 5.47 21.60
C LYS A 268 -13.57 6.61 20.59
N ILE A 269 -14.29 6.55 19.48
CA ILE A 269 -14.35 7.64 18.48
C ILE A 269 -15.09 8.86 19.03
N LYS A 270 -16.05 8.66 19.96
CA LYS A 270 -16.84 9.75 20.58
C LYS A 270 -16.03 10.53 21.62
N GLU A 271 -15.07 9.90 22.31
CA GLU A 271 -14.12 10.55 23.23
C GLU A 271 -13.18 11.52 22.48
#